data_8f77ef2f529c8b31523a0b7f68cd5681
#
_entry.id   8f77ef2f529c8b31523a0b7f68cd5681
#
_cell.length_a   1.000
_cell.length_b   1.000
_cell.length_c   1.000
_cell.angle_alpha   90.00
_cell.angle_beta   90.00
_cell.angle_gamma   90.00
#
_symmetry.space_group_name_H-M   'P 1'
#
loop_
_entity.id
_entity.type
_entity.pdbx_description
1 polymer ?
#
loop_
_entity_poly.entity_id
_entity_poly.type
_entity_poly.pdbx_seq_one_letter_code
_entity_poly.pdbx_strand_id
1 'polypeptide(L)'
;MSESHLNYLYNYKTIKEEIINIKKDTNLLVVTKNQNFDKIKELISIGHCDFAENRVQEANEKWSEVLKLNKNIQLHLIGKLQSNKAKDAFSLFNFIHTLDNEKLANKFYEIEKNSHKKIKFFIQVNIGNEDQKNGIKIDLLKDFVSLCKHDLQLDVIGLMCIPPKDLDPETFFNKMKSLGAENNLKELSMGMSSDYKVAIKCGSTFIRIGSSIFN
;
A
#
# COMPACT_ATOMS: atom_id res chain seq x y z
N MET A 1 -1.59 -32.70 5.60
CA MET A 1 -1.20 -31.30 5.38
C MET A 1 0.32 -31.29 5.31
N SER A 2 0.93 -30.83 4.22
CA SER A 2 2.39 -30.83 4.06
C SER A 2 3.03 -29.80 5.01
N GLU A 3 4.25 -30.05 5.48
CA GLU A 3 5.00 -29.15 6.36
C GLU A 3 5.08 -27.70 5.83
N SER A 4 5.07 -27.51 4.52
CA SER A 4 5.05 -26.17 3.90
C SER A 4 3.76 -25.39 4.13
N HIS A 5 2.62 -26.04 4.38
CA HIS A 5 1.35 -25.38 4.69
C HIS A 5 1.30 -24.78 6.09
N LEU A 6 1.98 -25.38 7.05
CA LEU A 6 2.02 -24.90 8.43
C LEU A 6 2.94 -23.67 8.59
N ASN A 7 3.94 -23.54 7.72
CA ASN A 7 5.00 -22.53 7.90
C ASN A 7 4.52 -21.10 7.67
N TYR A 8 3.78 -20.80 6.58
CA TYR A 8 3.37 -19.41 6.29
C TYR A 8 2.26 -18.89 7.23
N LEU A 9 1.38 -19.76 7.74
CA LEU A 9 0.40 -19.37 8.77
C LEU A 9 1.08 -19.07 10.11
N TYR A 10 2.10 -19.85 10.47
CA TYR A 10 2.93 -19.57 11.64
C TYR A 10 3.66 -18.22 11.48
N ASN A 11 4.32 -17.99 10.34
CA ASN A 11 4.99 -16.73 10.04
C ASN A 11 4.03 -15.55 10.12
N TYR A 12 2.83 -15.68 9.51
CA TYR A 12 1.80 -14.65 9.56
C TYR A 12 1.40 -14.31 11.00
N LYS A 13 1.14 -15.32 11.85
CA LYS A 13 0.74 -15.11 13.25
C LYS A 13 1.87 -14.44 14.03
N THR A 14 3.09 -14.92 13.90
CA THR A 14 4.27 -14.34 14.56
C THR A 14 4.44 -12.86 14.18
N ILE A 15 4.38 -12.54 12.88
CA ILE A 15 4.51 -11.16 12.40
C ILE A 15 3.37 -10.29 12.96
N LYS A 16 2.13 -10.80 12.99
CA LYS A 16 0.99 -10.08 13.54
C LYS A 16 1.14 -9.78 15.02
N GLU A 17 1.66 -10.74 15.80
CA GLU A 17 1.98 -10.56 17.22
C GLU A 17 3.08 -9.50 17.42
N GLU A 18 4.15 -9.56 16.63
CA GLU A 18 5.22 -8.57 16.67
C GLU A 18 4.73 -7.14 16.38
N ILE A 19 3.84 -7.00 15.39
CA ILE A 19 3.21 -5.71 15.07
C ILE A 19 2.41 -5.19 16.26
N ILE A 20 1.55 -6.02 16.83
CA ILE A 20 0.70 -5.66 17.96
C ILE A 20 1.54 -5.24 19.17
N ASN A 21 2.66 -5.92 19.41
CA ASN A 21 3.57 -5.61 20.52
C ASN A 21 4.32 -4.28 20.33
N ILE A 22 4.57 -3.84 19.08
CA ILE A 22 5.22 -2.55 18.82
C ILE A 22 4.19 -1.42 18.78
N LYS A 23 3.12 -1.59 17.98
CA LYS A 23 2.04 -0.62 17.83
C LYS A 23 0.77 -1.30 17.31
N LYS A 24 -0.21 -1.48 18.17
CA LYS A 24 -1.45 -2.24 17.93
C LYS A 24 -2.22 -1.80 16.69
N ASP A 25 -2.24 -0.50 16.40
CA ASP A 25 -3.06 0.09 15.34
C ASP A 25 -2.33 0.16 13.98
N THR A 26 -1.28 -0.63 13.79
CA THR A 26 -0.60 -0.73 12.49
C THR A 26 -1.26 -1.79 11.61
N ASN A 27 -1.66 -1.39 10.41
CA ASN A 27 -2.28 -2.27 9.43
C ASN A 27 -1.22 -3.13 8.71
N LEU A 28 -1.39 -4.45 8.75
CA LEU A 28 -0.59 -5.39 7.99
C LEU A 28 -1.22 -5.59 6.60
N LEU A 29 -0.55 -5.14 5.55
CA LEU A 29 -0.88 -5.51 4.18
C LEU A 29 -0.14 -6.79 3.80
N VAL A 30 -0.88 -7.87 3.60
CA VAL A 30 -0.29 -9.11 3.09
C VAL A 30 -0.11 -9.00 1.58
N VAL A 31 1.14 -8.97 1.14
CA VAL A 31 1.50 -8.82 -0.28
C VAL A 31 1.44 -10.19 -0.95
N THR A 32 0.47 -10.36 -1.84
CA THR A 32 0.11 -11.66 -2.44
C THR A 32 0.57 -11.83 -3.89
N LYS A 33 1.42 -10.93 -4.40
CA LYS A 33 2.01 -11.08 -5.74
C LYS A 33 2.69 -12.44 -5.89
N ASN A 34 2.48 -13.10 -7.02
CA ASN A 34 3.05 -14.42 -7.35
C ASN A 34 2.68 -15.55 -6.35
N GLN A 35 1.68 -15.36 -5.50
CA GLN A 35 1.25 -16.40 -4.55
C GLN A 35 0.08 -17.21 -5.10
N ASN A 36 0.07 -18.52 -4.75
CA ASN A 36 -1.06 -19.39 -5.02
C ASN A 36 -2.28 -18.93 -4.22
N PHE A 37 -3.45 -18.93 -4.87
CA PHE A 37 -4.68 -18.48 -4.26
C PHE A 37 -5.13 -19.34 -3.07
N ASP A 38 -4.76 -20.61 -2.99
CA ASP A 38 -5.12 -21.46 -1.86
C ASP A 38 -4.54 -20.96 -0.53
N LYS A 39 -3.27 -20.48 -0.54
CA LYS A 39 -2.68 -19.81 0.64
C LYS A 39 -3.44 -18.56 1.04
N ILE A 40 -3.96 -17.81 0.05
CA ILE A 40 -4.72 -16.58 0.28
C ILE A 40 -6.08 -16.91 0.90
N LYS A 41 -6.78 -17.95 0.42
CA LYS A 41 -8.05 -18.41 0.99
C LYS A 41 -7.93 -18.75 2.48
N GLU A 42 -6.83 -19.39 2.88
CA GLU A 42 -6.61 -19.70 4.28
C GLU A 42 -6.43 -18.44 5.14
N LEU A 43 -5.71 -17.43 4.64
CA LEU A 43 -5.60 -16.15 5.34
C LEU A 43 -6.96 -15.43 5.46
N ILE A 44 -7.78 -15.48 4.40
CA ILE A 44 -9.15 -14.95 4.44
C ILE A 44 -9.97 -15.71 5.49
N SER A 45 -9.86 -17.03 5.56
CA SER A 45 -10.64 -17.87 6.48
C SER A 45 -10.31 -17.60 7.97
N ILE A 46 -9.11 -17.14 8.27
CA ILE A 46 -8.70 -16.71 9.62
C ILE A 46 -8.97 -15.22 9.89
N GLY A 47 -9.71 -14.55 8.99
CA GLY A 47 -10.20 -13.20 9.18
C GLY A 47 -9.23 -12.09 8.74
N HIS A 48 -8.21 -12.39 7.94
CA HIS A 48 -7.40 -11.33 7.35
C HIS A 48 -8.12 -10.67 6.18
N CYS A 49 -8.10 -9.33 6.14
CA CYS A 49 -8.89 -8.57 5.16
C CYS A 49 -8.04 -7.65 4.26
N ASP A 50 -6.82 -7.29 4.63
CA ASP A 50 -6.01 -6.29 3.94
C ASP A 50 -4.92 -6.92 3.07
N PHE A 51 -5.18 -7.01 1.77
CA PHE A 51 -4.27 -7.64 0.81
C PHE A 51 -3.69 -6.63 -0.17
N ALA A 52 -2.46 -6.86 -0.64
CA ALA A 52 -1.79 -5.96 -1.56
C ALA A 52 -1.22 -6.68 -2.79
N GLU A 53 -1.36 -6.03 -3.95
CA GLU A 53 -0.87 -6.50 -5.23
C GLU A 53 -0.01 -5.44 -5.93
N ASN A 54 0.89 -5.91 -6.78
CA ASN A 54 1.79 -5.03 -7.53
C ASN A 54 1.26 -4.70 -8.94
N ARG A 55 0.39 -5.54 -9.51
CA ARG A 55 -0.05 -5.44 -10.91
C ARG A 55 -1.56 -5.59 -11.01
N VAL A 56 -2.19 -4.66 -11.74
CA VAL A 56 -3.64 -4.64 -11.93
C VAL A 56 -4.13 -5.91 -12.62
N GLN A 57 -3.43 -6.40 -13.64
CA GLN A 57 -3.86 -7.58 -14.39
C GLN A 57 -3.83 -8.84 -13.52
N GLU A 58 -2.72 -9.12 -12.83
CA GLU A 58 -2.62 -10.26 -11.90
C GLU A 58 -3.68 -10.18 -10.80
N ALA A 59 -3.90 -8.98 -10.26
CA ALA A 59 -4.93 -8.76 -9.26
C ALA A 59 -6.33 -9.04 -9.80
N ASN A 60 -6.64 -8.61 -11.02
CA ASN A 60 -7.95 -8.84 -11.62
C ASN A 60 -8.24 -10.32 -11.80
N GLU A 61 -7.29 -11.10 -12.31
CA GLU A 61 -7.42 -12.55 -12.47
C GLU A 61 -7.63 -13.26 -11.13
N LYS A 62 -6.94 -12.81 -10.08
CA LYS A 62 -6.95 -13.43 -8.75
C LYS A 62 -8.15 -13.04 -7.89
N TRP A 63 -8.55 -11.76 -7.93
CA TRP A 63 -9.43 -11.16 -6.93
C TRP A 63 -10.85 -10.86 -7.41
N SER A 64 -11.11 -10.80 -8.72
CA SER A 64 -12.41 -10.34 -9.24
C SER A 64 -13.59 -11.14 -8.70
N GLU A 65 -13.52 -12.46 -8.66
CA GLU A 65 -14.60 -13.30 -8.13
C GLU A 65 -14.63 -13.30 -6.60
N VAL A 66 -13.46 -13.24 -5.97
CA VAL A 66 -13.35 -13.25 -4.51
C VAL A 66 -13.99 -12.04 -3.88
N LEU A 67 -13.77 -10.85 -4.44
CA LEU A 67 -14.32 -9.58 -3.96
C LEU A 67 -15.84 -9.49 -4.12
N LYS A 68 -16.44 -10.24 -5.03
CA LYS A 68 -17.90 -10.34 -5.15
C LYS A 68 -18.52 -11.03 -3.93
N LEU A 69 -17.84 -12.04 -3.40
CA LEU A 69 -18.30 -12.87 -2.29
C LEU A 69 -17.85 -12.36 -0.93
N ASN A 70 -16.74 -11.61 -0.87
CA ASN A 70 -16.11 -11.18 0.37
C ASN A 70 -15.98 -9.65 0.43
N LYS A 71 -17.06 -8.98 0.82
CA LYS A 71 -17.13 -7.50 0.85
C LYS A 71 -16.23 -6.83 1.88
N ASN A 72 -15.72 -7.57 2.85
CA ASN A 72 -14.83 -7.04 3.90
C ASN A 72 -13.37 -6.95 3.44
N ILE A 73 -13.02 -7.58 2.32
CA ILE A 73 -11.64 -7.53 1.80
C ILE A 73 -11.34 -6.13 1.27
N GLN A 74 -10.21 -5.59 1.71
CA GLN A 74 -9.62 -4.35 1.23
C GLN A 74 -8.42 -4.70 0.35
N LEU A 75 -8.48 -4.32 -0.91
CA LEU A 75 -7.41 -4.58 -1.86
C LEU A 75 -6.62 -3.31 -2.13
N HIS A 76 -5.30 -3.39 -1.97
CA HIS A 76 -4.36 -2.29 -2.09
C HIS A 76 -3.45 -2.48 -3.31
N LEU A 77 -3.34 -1.47 -4.18
CA LEU A 77 -2.33 -1.44 -5.22
C LEU A 77 -1.07 -0.75 -4.68
N ILE A 78 0.04 -1.48 -4.66
CA ILE A 78 1.33 -0.99 -4.15
C ILE A 78 2.43 -0.94 -5.24
N GLY A 79 2.13 -1.38 -6.45
CA GLY A 79 3.04 -1.30 -7.59
C GLY A 79 2.74 -0.11 -8.51
N LYS A 80 3.69 0.22 -9.38
CA LYS A 80 3.56 1.32 -10.34
C LYS A 80 2.32 1.16 -11.21
N LEU A 81 1.53 2.22 -11.31
CA LEU A 81 0.31 2.25 -12.09
C LEU A 81 0.49 3.10 -13.36
N GLN A 82 0.24 2.50 -14.51
CA GLN A 82 0.16 3.21 -15.78
C GLN A 82 -1.22 3.88 -15.91
N SER A 83 -1.27 5.10 -16.44
CA SER A 83 -2.51 5.88 -16.57
C SER A 83 -3.60 5.18 -17.40
N ASN A 84 -3.23 4.37 -18.40
CA ASN A 84 -4.19 3.60 -19.20
C ASN A 84 -4.85 2.45 -18.40
N LYS A 85 -4.29 2.03 -17.28
CA LYS A 85 -4.85 1.02 -16.36
C LYS A 85 -5.61 1.62 -15.16
N ALA A 86 -5.73 2.94 -15.09
CA ALA A 86 -6.39 3.61 -13.97
C ALA A 86 -7.85 3.18 -13.77
N LYS A 87 -8.60 2.97 -14.88
CA LYS A 87 -10.01 2.52 -14.81
C LYS A 87 -10.13 1.11 -14.24
N ASP A 88 -9.28 0.19 -14.68
CA ASP A 88 -9.26 -1.19 -14.18
C ASP A 88 -8.86 -1.20 -12.69
N ALA A 89 -7.83 -0.41 -12.32
CA ALA A 89 -7.40 -0.26 -10.95
C ALA A 89 -8.53 0.33 -10.06
N PHE A 90 -9.21 1.37 -10.52
CA PHE A 90 -10.31 1.99 -9.80
C PHE A 90 -11.46 1.01 -9.54
N SER A 91 -11.79 0.14 -10.49
CA SER A 91 -12.87 -0.84 -10.31
C SER A 91 -12.52 -1.89 -9.25
N LEU A 92 -11.27 -2.31 -9.19
CA LEU A 92 -10.81 -3.44 -8.41
C LEU A 92 -10.33 -3.07 -7.00
N PHE A 93 -9.50 -2.02 -6.87
CA PHE A 93 -8.84 -1.65 -5.63
C PHE A 93 -9.66 -0.70 -4.76
N ASN A 94 -9.41 -0.77 -3.44
CA ASN A 94 -9.92 0.16 -2.45
C ASN A 94 -8.90 1.27 -2.15
N PHE A 95 -7.60 0.94 -2.30
CA PHE A 95 -6.49 1.85 -2.03
C PHE A 95 -5.45 1.82 -3.16
N ILE A 96 -4.95 2.98 -3.56
CA ILE A 96 -3.82 3.14 -4.47
C ILE A 96 -2.68 3.80 -3.70
N HIS A 97 -1.55 3.10 -3.55
CA HIS A 97 -0.40 3.60 -2.80
C HIS A 97 0.64 4.33 -3.67
N THR A 98 0.42 4.38 -4.96
CA THR A 98 1.43 4.80 -5.95
C THR A 98 0.94 5.96 -6.81
N LEU A 99 0.20 6.90 -6.20
CA LEU A 99 -0.15 8.15 -6.86
C LEU A 99 1.09 9.06 -6.88
N ASP A 100 1.69 9.25 -8.05
CA ASP A 100 3.01 9.86 -8.17
C ASP A 100 3.15 10.91 -9.28
N ASN A 101 2.06 11.28 -9.96
CA ASN A 101 2.09 12.31 -11.00
C ASN A 101 0.70 12.87 -11.30
N GLU A 102 0.67 14.11 -11.81
CA GLU A 102 -0.58 14.85 -12.13
C GLU A 102 -1.44 14.14 -13.17
N LYS A 103 -0.83 13.53 -14.19
CA LYS A 103 -1.56 12.80 -15.24
C LYS A 103 -2.42 11.68 -14.65
N LEU A 104 -1.85 10.95 -13.67
CA LEU A 104 -2.56 9.87 -12.99
C LEU A 104 -3.64 10.42 -12.06
N ALA A 105 -3.34 11.50 -11.32
CA ALA A 105 -4.30 12.17 -10.45
C ALA A 105 -5.52 12.70 -11.22
N ASN A 106 -5.29 13.42 -12.31
CA ASN A 106 -6.36 13.90 -13.20
C ASN A 106 -7.18 12.72 -13.77
N LYS A 107 -6.53 11.60 -14.11
CA LYS A 107 -7.25 10.42 -14.62
C LYS A 107 -8.18 9.83 -13.57
N PHE A 108 -7.78 9.75 -12.31
CA PHE A 108 -8.65 9.31 -11.23
C PHE A 108 -9.78 10.30 -10.95
N TYR A 109 -9.52 11.60 -10.98
CA TYR A 109 -10.56 12.61 -10.86
C TYR A 109 -11.66 12.42 -11.90
N GLU A 110 -11.30 12.26 -13.20
CA GLU A 110 -12.28 12.03 -14.27
C GLU A 110 -13.08 10.73 -14.09
N ILE A 111 -12.45 9.69 -13.54
CA ILE A 111 -13.13 8.41 -13.27
C ILE A 111 -14.09 8.58 -12.08
N GLU A 112 -13.64 9.19 -10.98
CA GLU A 112 -14.45 9.41 -9.78
C GLU A 112 -15.64 10.31 -10.00
N LYS A 113 -15.48 11.37 -10.83
CA LYS A 113 -16.56 12.29 -11.20
C LYS A 113 -17.76 11.58 -11.83
N ASN A 114 -17.51 10.49 -12.54
CA ASN A 114 -18.53 9.69 -13.22
C ASN A 114 -18.88 8.40 -12.45
N SER A 115 -18.58 8.33 -11.14
CA SER A 115 -18.79 7.14 -10.31
C SER A 115 -19.33 7.50 -8.93
N HIS A 116 -20.12 6.61 -8.34
CA HIS A 116 -20.49 6.68 -6.91
C HIS A 116 -19.44 6.05 -6.00
N LYS A 117 -18.47 5.32 -6.57
CA LYS A 117 -17.37 4.73 -5.82
C LYS A 117 -16.32 5.79 -5.52
N LYS A 118 -15.78 5.77 -4.32
CA LYS A 118 -14.56 6.50 -3.92
C LYS A 118 -13.51 5.50 -3.50
N ILE A 119 -12.25 5.81 -3.77
CA ILE A 119 -11.10 5.02 -3.32
C ILE A 119 -10.12 5.92 -2.59
N LYS A 120 -9.25 5.34 -1.79
CA LYS A 120 -8.27 6.08 -0.99
C LYS A 120 -6.90 6.08 -1.65
N PHE A 121 -6.20 7.20 -1.50
CA PHE A 121 -4.89 7.37 -2.14
C PHE A 121 -3.79 7.64 -1.12
N PHE A 122 -2.63 7.05 -1.37
CA PHE A 122 -1.35 7.51 -0.82
C PHE A 122 -0.54 8.13 -1.96
N ILE A 123 0.09 9.26 -1.68
CA ILE A 123 1.06 9.84 -2.60
C ILE A 123 2.40 9.15 -2.38
N GLN A 124 2.94 8.57 -3.43
CA GLN A 124 4.29 8.00 -3.40
C GLN A 124 5.33 9.10 -3.47
N VAL A 125 6.23 9.13 -2.47
CA VAL A 125 7.32 10.10 -2.37
C VAL A 125 8.65 9.44 -2.74
N ASN A 126 9.43 10.06 -3.61
CA ASN A 126 10.81 9.70 -3.89
C ASN A 126 11.71 10.21 -2.74
N ILE A 127 11.66 9.50 -1.61
CA ILE A 127 12.27 9.94 -0.36
C ILE A 127 13.81 9.95 -0.41
N GLY A 128 14.41 9.11 -1.26
CA GLY A 128 15.85 9.02 -1.47
C GLY A 128 16.37 9.98 -2.54
N ASN A 129 15.49 10.71 -3.23
CA ASN A 129 15.82 11.58 -4.37
C ASN A 129 16.66 10.87 -5.46
N GLU A 130 16.27 9.62 -5.78
CA GLU A 130 16.93 8.77 -6.78
C GLU A 130 16.21 8.92 -8.13
N ASP A 131 16.91 9.41 -9.17
CA ASP A 131 16.29 9.72 -10.48
C ASP A 131 15.59 8.52 -11.14
N GLN A 132 16.05 7.31 -10.88
CA GLN A 132 15.47 6.07 -11.42
C GLN A 132 14.24 5.57 -10.66
N LYS A 133 13.92 6.13 -9.50
CA LYS A 133 12.76 5.71 -8.67
C LYS A 133 11.53 6.55 -8.95
N ASN A 134 10.38 5.88 -8.84
CA ASN A 134 9.07 6.56 -8.92
C ASN A 134 8.80 7.34 -7.63
N GLY A 135 7.86 8.25 -7.72
CA GLY A 135 7.42 9.09 -6.62
C GLY A 135 7.63 10.57 -6.88
N ILE A 136 6.82 11.38 -6.26
CA ILE A 136 6.94 12.85 -6.28
C ILE A 136 8.23 13.27 -5.57
N LYS A 137 8.97 14.20 -6.14
CA LYS A 137 10.10 14.85 -5.47
C LYS A 137 9.60 15.62 -4.25
N ILE A 138 10.43 15.70 -3.20
CA ILE A 138 10.03 16.28 -1.92
C ILE A 138 9.65 17.76 -2.05
N ASP A 139 10.37 18.49 -2.88
CA ASP A 139 10.13 19.92 -3.17
C ASP A 139 8.79 20.18 -3.86
N LEU A 140 8.27 19.21 -4.61
CA LEU A 140 6.98 19.29 -5.30
C LEU A 140 5.81 18.69 -4.47
N LEU A 141 6.10 18.07 -3.32
CA LEU A 141 5.10 17.31 -2.58
C LEU A 141 3.93 18.16 -2.12
N LYS A 142 4.21 19.34 -1.55
CA LYS A 142 3.17 20.23 -1.00
C LYS A 142 2.16 20.67 -2.06
N ASP A 143 2.66 21.08 -3.22
CA ASP A 143 1.82 21.54 -4.32
C ASP A 143 1.01 20.38 -4.90
N PHE A 144 1.62 19.19 -5.01
CA PHE A 144 0.92 18.00 -5.48
C PHE A 144 -0.15 17.52 -4.50
N VAL A 145 0.09 17.59 -3.19
CA VAL A 145 -0.94 17.32 -2.17
C VAL A 145 -2.10 18.30 -2.30
N SER A 146 -1.80 19.60 -2.49
CA SER A 146 -2.82 20.64 -2.69
C SER A 146 -3.66 20.35 -3.92
N LEU A 147 -3.04 20.12 -5.06
CA LEU A 147 -3.72 19.72 -6.30
C LEU A 147 -4.67 18.54 -6.07
N CYS A 148 -4.14 17.45 -5.50
CA CYS A 148 -4.93 16.22 -5.31
C CYS A 148 -6.13 16.42 -4.38
N LYS A 149 -5.93 17.11 -3.23
CA LYS A 149 -6.98 17.27 -2.19
C LYS A 149 -7.96 18.39 -2.48
N HIS A 150 -7.48 19.55 -2.92
CA HIS A 150 -8.31 20.74 -3.04
C HIS A 150 -8.88 20.90 -4.45
N ASP A 151 -8.07 20.74 -5.48
CA ASP A 151 -8.53 20.97 -6.86
C ASP A 151 -9.23 19.73 -7.43
N LEU A 152 -8.66 18.53 -7.21
CA LEU A 152 -9.19 17.28 -7.73
C LEU A 152 -10.09 16.53 -6.72
N GLN A 153 -10.16 16.97 -5.46
CA GLN A 153 -11.00 16.39 -4.41
C GLN A 153 -10.84 14.87 -4.24
N LEU A 154 -9.63 14.36 -4.50
CA LEU A 154 -9.28 12.95 -4.26
C LEU A 154 -9.10 12.68 -2.76
N ASP A 155 -9.52 11.52 -2.29
CA ASP A 155 -9.36 11.09 -0.88
C ASP A 155 -7.91 10.66 -0.61
N VAL A 156 -7.00 11.65 -0.56
CA VAL A 156 -5.59 11.43 -0.19
C VAL A 156 -5.47 11.36 1.31
N ILE A 157 -5.21 10.16 1.83
CA ILE A 157 -5.15 9.88 3.27
C ILE A 157 -3.72 9.88 3.82
N GLY A 158 -2.70 9.72 2.98
CA GLY A 158 -1.34 9.55 3.48
C GLY A 158 -0.25 9.58 2.41
N LEU A 159 0.96 9.26 2.86
CA LEU A 159 2.16 9.16 2.05
C LEU A 159 2.69 7.73 2.01
N MET A 160 3.32 7.36 0.90
CA MET A 160 4.01 6.08 0.74
C MET A 160 5.45 6.29 0.32
N CYS A 161 6.38 5.50 0.84
CA CYS A 161 7.74 5.45 0.34
C CYS A 161 8.33 4.03 0.29
N ILE A 162 9.40 3.91 -0.50
CA ILE A 162 10.33 2.79 -0.50
C ILE A 162 11.72 3.42 -0.37
N PRO A 163 12.38 3.32 0.80
CA PRO A 163 13.69 3.92 1.01
C PRO A 163 14.76 3.28 0.11
N PRO A 164 15.91 3.93 -0.08
CA PRO A 164 17.08 3.33 -0.71
C PRO A 164 17.51 2.04 0.02
N LYS A 165 17.88 1.01 -0.76
CA LYS A 165 18.10 -0.34 -0.24
C LYS A 165 19.28 -0.44 0.71
N ASP A 166 20.37 0.29 0.41
CA ASP A 166 21.66 0.14 1.07
C ASP A 166 21.94 1.25 2.10
N LEU A 167 20.90 2.01 2.48
CA LEU A 167 20.98 3.07 3.47
C LEU A 167 20.11 2.76 4.68
N ASP A 168 20.43 3.40 5.82
CA ASP A 168 19.63 3.25 7.03
C ASP A 168 18.16 3.71 6.80
N PRO A 169 17.18 2.81 6.88
CA PRO A 169 15.79 3.16 6.61
C PRO A 169 15.18 4.08 7.66
N GLU A 170 15.71 4.11 8.89
CA GLU A 170 15.17 4.91 10.00
C GLU A 170 15.18 6.40 9.67
N THR A 171 16.26 6.89 9.08
CA THR A 171 16.40 8.28 8.64
C THR A 171 15.29 8.66 7.66
N PHE A 172 15.02 7.81 6.68
CA PHE A 172 13.97 8.04 5.67
C PHE A 172 12.56 7.95 6.25
N PHE A 173 12.32 7.00 7.16
CA PHE A 173 11.02 6.87 7.81
C PHE A 173 10.70 8.05 8.72
N ASN A 174 11.68 8.56 9.46
CA ASN A 174 11.51 9.78 10.26
C ASN A 174 11.24 10.99 9.36
N LYS A 175 11.91 11.11 8.21
CA LYS A 175 11.63 12.16 7.23
C LYS A 175 10.22 12.04 6.66
N MET A 176 9.75 10.83 6.35
CA MET A 176 8.36 10.60 5.91
C MET A 176 7.33 11.04 6.95
N LYS A 177 7.60 10.76 8.23
CA LYS A 177 6.74 11.21 9.35
C LYS A 177 6.63 12.74 9.38
N SER A 178 7.75 13.45 9.24
CA SER A 178 7.75 14.92 9.18
C SER A 178 6.96 15.45 7.99
N LEU A 179 7.21 14.89 6.78
CA LEU A 179 6.47 15.28 5.56
C LEU A 179 4.97 15.00 5.68
N GLY A 180 4.57 13.90 6.33
CA GLY A 180 3.16 13.61 6.61
C GLY A 180 2.54 14.69 7.50
N ALA A 181 3.20 15.05 8.60
CA ALA A 181 2.75 16.10 9.51
C ALA A 181 2.64 17.48 8.84
N GLU A 182 3.66 17.89 8.07
CA GLU A 182 3.69 19.15 7.33
C GLU A 182 2.55 19.29 6.32
N ASN A 183 2.08 18.17 5.75
CA ASN A 183 0.99 18.14 4.77
C ASN A 183 -0.37 17.73 5.36
N ASN A 184 -0.51 17.63 6.67
CA ASN A 184 -1.73 17.17 7.36
C ASN A 184 -2.22 15.81 6.87
N LEU A 185 -1.28 14.88 6.61
CA LEU A 185 -1.54 13.50 6.20
C LEU A 185 -1.13 12.55 7.33
N LYS A 186 -2.11 11.79 7.84
CA LYS A 186 -1.90 10.96 9.03
C LYS A 186 -1.37 9.56 8.72
N GLU A 187 -1.70 9.03 7.54
CA GLU A 187 -1.38 7.66 7.19
C GLU A 187 0.00 7.57 6.51
N LEU A 188 0.79 6.59 6.93
CA LEU A 188 2.12 6.35 6.40
C LEU A 188 2.25 4.88 5.96
N SER A 189 2.36 4.66 4.65
CA SER A 189 2.62 3.34 4.06
C SER A 189 4.11 3.18 3.83
N MET A 190 4.80 2.60 4.79
CA MET A 190 6.24 2.38 4.75
C MET A 190 6.62 1.16 5.59
N GLY A 191 7.75 0.51 5.24
CA GLY A 191 8.19 -0.74 5.85
C GLY A 191 7.74 -1.98 5.07
N MET A 192 8.71 -2.86 4.85
CA MET A 192 8.58 -4.16 4.18
C MET A 192 9.21 -5.25 5.04
N SER A 193 9.32 -6.47 4.52
CA SER A 193 9.82 -7.64 5.25
C SER A 193 11.14 -7.44 6.01
N SER A 194 12.04 -6.59 5.49
CA SER A 194 13.37 -6.35 6.09
C SER A 194 13.39 -5.26 7.16
N ASP A 195 12.44 -4.30 7.12
CA ASP A 195 12.53 -3.04 7.86
C ASP A 195 11.23 -2.60 8.56
N TYR A 196 10.16 -3.44 8.52
CA TYR A 196 8.86 -3.08 9.08
C TYR A 196 8.89 -2.73 10.57
N LYS A 197 9.76 -3.39 11.37
CA LYS A 197 9.86 -3.12 12.81
C LYS A 197 10.37 -1.69 13.06
N VAL A 198 11.36 -1.25 12.28
CA VAL A 198 11.87 0.11 12.31
C VAL A 198 10.80 1.09 11.84
N ALA A 199 10.14 0.77 10.71
CA ALA A 199 9.07 1.60 10.16
C ALA A 199 7.93 1.84 11.16
N ILE A 200 7.49 0.81 11.90
CA ILE A 200 6.44 0.93 12.92
C ILE A 200 6.88 1.86 14.05
N LYS A 201 8.12 1.73 14.54
CA LYS A 201 8.68 2.62 15.58
C LYS A 201 8.75 4.08 15.09
N CYS A 202 9.03 4.29 13.81
CA CYS A 202 9.01 5.62 13.17
C CYS A 202 7.60 6.14 12.85
N GLY A 203 6.54 5.38 13.17
CA GLY A 203 5.16 5.83 13.03
C GLY A 203 4.40 5.31 11.83
N SER A 204 4.91 4.28 11.12
CA SER A 204 4.15 3.62 10.06
C SER A 204 2.77 3.20 10.52
N THR A 205 1.77 3.40 9.66
CA THR A 205 0.38 2.95 9.88
C THR A 205 -0.01 1.80 8.97
N PHE A 206 0.72 1.61 7.86
CA PHE A 206 0.57 0.50 6.92
C PHE A 206 1.93 -0.09 6.60
N ILE A 207 2.14 -1.38 6.89
CA ILE A 207 3.32 -2.15 6.51
C ILE A 207 2.98 -3.19 5.45
N ARG A 208 3.91 -3.49 4.55
CA ARG A 208 3.70 -4.30 3.35
C ARG A 208 4.60 -5.54 3.41
N ILE A 209 4.05 -6.69 3.81
CA ILE A 209 4.83 -7.91 4.03
C ILE A 209 4.35 -9.03 3.11
N GLY A 210 5.29 -9.62 2.36
CA GLY A 210 5.06 -10.78 1.51
C GLY A 210 6.07 -11.89 1.79
N SER A 211 7.35 -11.67 1.45
CA SER A 211 8.38 -12.71 1.55
C SER A 211 8.52 -13.32 2.95
N SER A 212 8.49 -12.51 4.01
CA SER A 212 8.57 -13.02 5.39
C SER A 212 7.35 -13.84 5.83
N ILE A 213 6.25 -13.77 5.10
CA ILE A 213 5.08 -14.62 5.37
C ILE A 213 5.19 -15.93 4.56
N PHE A 214 5.45 -15.84 3.26
CA PHE A 214 5.24 -16.97 2.33
C PHE A 214 6.48 -17.82 2.06
N ASN A 215 7.71 -17.36 2.43
CA ASN A 215 8.98 -18.09 2.23
C ASN A 215 9.43 -18.78 3.50
#